data_3bfb2debba68a66d7d8e2f731fa6d351
#
_entry.id   3bfb2debba68a66d7d8e2f731fa6d351
#
_cell.length_a   1.000
_cell.length_b   1.000
_cell.length_c   1.000
_cell.angle_alpha   90.00
_cell.angle_beta   90.00
_cell.angle_gamma   90.00
#
_symmetry.space_group_name_H-M   'P 1'
#
loop_
_entity.id
_entity.type
_entity.pdbx_description
1 polymer ?
#
loop_
_entity_poly.entity_id
_entity_poly.type
_entity_poly.pdbx_seq_one_letter_code
_entity_poly.pdbx_strand_id
1 'polypeptide(L)'
;MTENRIILHCGFIKSASTSLQYELVKSNKNFIGFDPSCKNDKFYSDDELANFFEQVVRFADCSIYNKSYKKIQKRLDQILLQSENDMIISNENLLGKIYPFDLPNRIKIQRFTSVLPNNSVILIIIRDLKELFYSWYKNLVSIGYSENYLYFINEIKIMDKYMSYFDSFNLQKIIHEIKNYRPDLKIEICSIDNKKNFNKILKRNRLPCIKSIKNKGLQFSNYQDSLELNKNKIRGLRFLDWIDIHRIFTNLKINENIKYQHSRLRRHHAKEIQKQHLIHSFSEDKLNFFNNLPKKIEKISMINKVIYDKQV
;
A
#
# COMPACT_ATOMS: atom_id res chain seq x y z
N MET A 1 -18.79 3.07 -29.26
CA MET A 1 -18.53 3.66 -27.92
C MET A 1 -17.75 2.64 -27.12
N THR A 2 -16.64 3.00 -26.52
CA THR A 2 -15.88 2.08 -25.65
C THR A 2 -16.65 1.97 -24.32
N GLU A 3 -17.00 0.74 -23.92
CA GLU A 3 -17.63 0.49 -22.62
C GLU A 3 -16.78 1.05 -21.48
N ASN A 4 -17.45 1.63 -20.49
CA ASN A 4 -16.81 2.05 -19.26
C ASN A 4 -16.34 0.83 -18.48
N ARG A 5 -15.22 0.96 -17.78
CA ARG A 5 -14.58 -0.14 -17.07
C ARG A 5 -14.15 0.28 -15.67
N ILE A 6 -13.90 -0.72 -14.82
CA ILE A 6 -13.26 -0.49 -13.54
C ILE A 6 -11.75 -0.65 -13.69
N ILE A 7 -11.00 0.33 -13.20
CA ILE A 7 -9.55 0.24 -13.04
C ILE A 7 -9.29 0.10 -11.54
N LEU A 8 -8.92 -1.10 -11.12
CA LEU A 8 -8.49 -1.35 -9.74
C LEU A 8 -6.99 -1.09 -9.64
N HIS A 9 -6.61 0.07 -9.11
CA HIS A 9 -5.24 0.35 -8.73
C HIS A 9 -4.93 -0.32 -7.39
N CYS A 10 -4.00 -1.23 -7.44
CA CYS A 10 -3.39 -1.86 -6.27
C CYS A 10 -1.88 -1.90 -6.49
N GLY A 11 -1.11 -2.28 -5.48
CA GLY A 11 0.34 -2.33 -5.64
C GLY A 11 1.05 -2.58 -4.34
N PHE A 12 2.35 -2.39 -4.35
CA PHE A 12 3.12 -2.50 -3.14
C PHE A 12 3.06 -1.20 -2.35
N ILE A 13 3.09 -1.32 -1.03
CA ILE A 13 3.23 -0.15 -0.14
C ILE A 13 4.44 0.69 -0.57
N LYS A 14 4.39 1.99 -0.35
CA LYS A 14 5.49 2.92 -0.67
C LYS A 14 5.89 2.98 -2.16
N SER A 15 5.00 2.58 -3.07
CA SER A 15 5.18 2.68 -4.53
C SER A 15 4.51 3.91 -5.15
N ALA A 16 4.54 5.05 -4.45
CA ALA A 16 4.01 6.35 -4.89
C ALA A 16 2.49 6.40 -5.12
N SER A 17 1.71 5.50 -4.52
CA SER A 17 0.25 5.49 -4.60
C SER A 17 -0.36 6.83 -4.19
N THR A 18 0.15 7.47 -3.15
CA THR A 18 -0.28 8.81 -2.71
C THR A 18 -0.16 9.88 -3.81
N SER A 19 0.90 9.81 -4.63
CA SER A 19 1.07 10.76 -5.74
C SER A 19 0.05 10.51 -6.85
N LEU A 20 -0.24 9.25 -7.16
CA LEU A 20 -1.30 8.90 -8.10
C LEU A 20 -2.68 9.31 -7.57
N GLN A 21 -2.99 8.97 -6.33
CA GLN A 21 -4.25 9.32 -5.68
C GLN A 21 -4.50 10.83 -5.69
N TYR A 22 -3.46 11.63 -5.44
CA TYR A 22 -3.55 13.08 -5.50
C TYR A 22 -3.91 13.61 -6.91
N GLU A 23 -3.34 13.03 -7.96
CA GLU A 23 -3.69 13.41 -9.34
C GLU A 23 -5.07 12.86 -9.75
N LEU A 24 -5.47 11.68 -9.22
CA LEU A 24 -6.81 11.11 -9.45
C LEU A 24 -7.91 11.97 -8.83
N VAL A 25 -7.76 12.40 -7.59
CA VAL A 25 -8.72 13.30 -6.91
C VAL A 25 -8.94 14.58 -7.73
N LYS A 26 -7.87 15.10 -8.32
CA LYS A 26 -7.96 16.33 -9.13
C LYS A 26 -8.63 16.15 -10.48
N SER A 27 -8.51 14.99 -11.08
CA SER A 27 -8.82 14.77 -12.49
C SER A 27 -10.05 13.93 -12.74
N ASN A 28 -10.54 13.18 -11.75
CA ASN A 28 -11.57 12.19 -11.96
C ASN A 28 -12.65 12.23 -10.87
N LYS A 29 -13.90 12.39 -11.32
CA LYS A 29 -15.08 12.42 -10.46
C LYS A 29 -15.50 11.01 -9.97
N ASN A 30 -15.05 9.94 -10.64
CA ASN A 30 -15.40 8.54 -10.32
C ASN A 30 -14.24 7.81 -9.61
N PHE A 31 -13.56 8.52 -8.73
CA PHE A 31 -12.47 7.96 -7.94
C PHE A 31 -12.95 7.50 -6.56
N ILE A 32 -12.63 6.27 -6.19
CA ILE A 32 -12.84 5.68 -4.88
C ILE A 32 -11.47 5.28 -4.32
N GLY A 33 -11.11 5.83 -3.16
CA GLY A 33 -9.82 5.56 -2.54
C GLY A 33 -9.45 6.63 -1.52
N PHE A 34 -8.22 6.55 -1.03
CA PHE A 34 -7.69 7.51 -0.08
C PHE A 34 -7.48 8.88 -0.74
N ASP A 35 -8.07 9.93 -0.16
CA ASP A 35 -7.80 11.31 -0.57
C ASP A 35 -6.66 11.91 0.25
N PRO A 36 -5.46 12.04 -0.32
CA PRO A 36 -4.31 12.57 0.40
C PRO A 36 -4.39 14.08 0.68
N SER A 37 -5.38 14.78 0.10
CA SER A 37 -5.65 16.20 0.38
C SER A 37 -6.59 16.40 1.57
N CYS A 38 -7.31 15.37 1.95
CA CYS A 38 -8.29 15.41 3.04
C CYS A 38 -7.59 15.33 4.41
N LYS A 39 -7.87 16.30 5.28
CA LYS A 39 -7.28 16.33 6.64
C LYS A 39 -7.70 15.16 7.53
N ASN A 40 -8.82 14.52 7.21
CA ASN A 40 -9.47 13.51 8.04
C ASN A 40 -9.21 12.07 7.59
N ASP A 41 -8.26 11.82 6.68
CA ASP A 41 -7.95 10.49 6.13
C ASP A 41 -9.21 9.73 5.62
N LYS A 42 -10.23 10.44 5.16
CA LYS A 42 -11.48 9.85 4.67
C LYS A 42 -11.29 9.30 3.26
N PHE A 43 -11.95 8.17 3.00
CA PHE A 43 -12.10 7.67 1.65
C PHE A 43 -13.00 8.61 0.84
N TYR A 44 -12.66 8.76 -0.44
CA TYR A 44 -13.36 9.64 -1.36
C TYR A 44 -14.60 8.92 -1.91
N SER A 45 -15.71 9.59 -1.96
CA SER A 45 -16.98 9.34 -2.66
C SER A 45 -17.87 8.16 -2.24
N ASP A 46 -17.37 6.98 -1.85
CA ASP A 46 -18.23 5.83 -1.50
C ASP A 46 -17.66 5.06 -0.30
N ASP A 47 -18.22 5.30 0.87
CA ASP A 47 -17.77 4.68 2.12
C ASP A 47 -18.00 3.16 2.15
N GLU A 48 -19.04 2.65 1.47
CA GLU A 48 -19.35 1.23 1.45
C GLU A 48 -18.31 0.45 0.63
N LEU A 49 -17.99 0.93 -0.57
CA LEU A 49 -16.95 0.33 -1.40
C LEU A 49 -15.58 0.48 -0.77
N ALA A 50 -15.26 1.64 -0.21
CA ALA A 50 -14.02 1.86 0.51
C ALA A 50 -13.86 0.89 1.68
N ASN A 51 -14.92 0.75 2.52
CA ASN A 51 -14.91 -0.19 3.64
C ASN A 51 -14.77 -1.65 3.17
N PHE A 52 -15.44 -2.03 2.08
CA PHE A 52 -15.32 -3.38 1.54
C PHE A 52 -13.90 -3.70 1.14
N PHE A 53 -13.25 -2.86 0.33
CA PHE A 53 -11.89 -3.11 -0.13
C PHE A 53 -10.86 -3.01 1.01
N GLU A 54 -11.05 -2.09 1.96
CA GLU A 54 -10.07 -1.86 3.04
C GLU A 54 -10.23 -2.82 4.22
N GLN A 55 -11.46 -3.19 4.57
CA GLN A 55 -11.74 -4.02 5.75
C GLN A 55 -12.15 -5.44 5.38
N VAL A 56 -13.20 -5.59 4.55
CA VAL A 56 -13.79 -6.90 4.29
C VAL A 56 -12.86 -7.79 3.47
N VAL A 57 -12.26 -7.25 2.42
CA VAL A 57 -11.30 -8.00 1.59
C VAL A 57 -10.07 -8.43 2.38
N ARG A 58 -9.58 -7.55 3.26
CA ARG A 58 -8.29 -7.75 3.95
C ARG A 58 -8.38 -8.57 5.22
N PHE A 59 -9.46 -8.42 6.00
CA PHE A 59 -9.50 -8.89 7.38
C PHE A 59 -10.72 -9.73 7.76
N ALA A 60 -11.85 -9.58 7.06
CA ALA A 60 -13.07 -10.23 7.48
C ALA A 60 -13.02 -11.75 7.32
N ASP A 61 -13.77 -12.46 8.15
CA ASP A 61 -14.00 -13.88 7.93
C ASP A 61 -14.84 -14.16 6.66
N CYS A 62 -14.93 -15.43 6.27
CA CYS A 62 -15.66 -15.81 5.06
C CYS A 62 -17.15 -15.51 5.14
N SER A 63 -17.76 -15.55 6.34
CA SER A 63 -19.19 -15.30 6.51
C SER A 63 -19.54 -13.83 6.23
N ILE A 64 -18.74 -12.92 6.73
CA ILE A 64 -18.90 -11.48 6.50
C ILE A 64 -18.68 -11.16 5.03
N TYR A 65 -17.61 -11.73 4.44
CA TYR A 65 -17.35 -11.56 3.01
C TYR A 65 -18.52 -12.06 2.15
N ASN A 66 -19.03 -13.28 2.40
CA ASN A 66 -20.12 -13.89 1.62
C ASN A 66 -21.43 -13.11 1.72
N LYS A 67 -21.70 -12.44 2.85
CA LYS A 67 -22.84 -11.54 3.01
C LYS A 67 -22.69 -10.25 2.20
N SER A 68 -21.47 -9.78 2.02
CA SER A 68 -21.17 -8.46 1.43
C SER A 68 -20.95 -8.53 -0.09
N TYR A 69 -20.33 -9.59 -0.61
CA TYR A 69 -19.77 -9.57 -1.96
C TYR A 69 -20.84 -9.36 -3.06
N LYS A 70 -22.00 -10.02 -2.97
CA LYS A 70 -23.09 -9.86 -3.97
C LYS A 70 -23.64 -8.42 -4.00
N LYS A 71 -23.74 -7.79 -2.83
CA LYS A 71 -24.20 -6.40 -2.71
C LYS A 71 -23.18 -5.47 -3.39
N ILE A 72 -21.90 -5.70 -3.13
CA ILE A 72 -20.81 -4.90 -3.71
C ILE A 72 -20.73 -5.08 -5.22
N GLN A 73 -20.83 -6.31 -5.71
CA GLN A 73 -20.84 -6.58 -7.15
C GLN A 73 -21.97 -5.81 -7.83
N LYS A 74 -23.21 -5.95 -7.32
CA LYS A 74 -24.35 -5.17 -7.84
C LYS A 74 -24.13 -3.65 -7.79
N ARG A 75 -23.51 -3.16 -6.72
CA ARG A 75 -23.19 -1.73 -6.58
C ARG A 75 -22.19 -1.26 -7.64
N LEU A 76 -21.14 -2.05 -7.91
CA LEU A 76 -20.15 -1.76 -8.95
C LEU A 76 -20.80 -1.73 -10.35
N ASP A 77 -21.65 -2.70 -10.65
CA ASP A 77 -22.40 -2.75 -11.92
C ASP A 77 -23.31 -1.51 -12.08
N GLN A 78 -24.02 -1.13 -11.03
CA GLN A 78 -24.88 0.07 -11.05
C GLN A 78 -24.07 1.34 -11.29
N ILE A 79 -22.93 1.50 -10.63
CA ILE A 79 -22.08 2.68 -10.83
C ILE A 79 -21.56 2.73 -12.27
N LEU A 80 -21.14 1.60 -12.84
CA LEU A 80 -20.69 1.54 -14.22
C LEU A 80 -21.79 1.91 -15.21
N LEU A 81 -23.00 1.42 -14.99
CA LEU A 81 -24.15 1.74 -15.85
C LEU A 81 -24.53 3.23 -15.81
N GLN A 82 -24.32 3.88 -14.67
CA GLN A 82 -24.64 5.30 -14.46
C GLN A 82 -23.48 6.23 -14.80
N SER A 83 -22.30 5.69 -15.08
CA SER A 83 -21.09 6.47 -15.27
C SER A 83 -20.87 6.77 -16.74
N GLU A 84 -20.43 7.99 -17.04
CA GLU A 84 -19.94 8.38 -18.37
C GLU A 84 -18.43 8.10 -18.57
N ASN A 85 -17.73 7.73 -17.51
CA ASN A 85 -16.28 7.54 -17.49
C ASN A 85 -15.88 6.24 -16.79
N ASP A 86 -14.62 5.82 -17.01
CA ASP A 86 -14.02 4.73 -16.25
C ASP A 86 -14.10 5.02 -14.74
N MET A 87 -14.42 3.99 -13.92
CA MET A 87 -14.35 4.08 -12.48
C MET A 87 -12.97 3.62 -12.00
N ILE A 88 -12.38 4.38 -11.08
CA ILE A 88 -11.08 4.07 -10.53
C ILE A 88 -11.21 3.76 -9.05
N ILE A 89 -10.81 2.56 -8.66
CA ILE A 89 -10.70 2.15 -7.25
C ILE A 89 -9.22 2.08 -6.93
N SER A 90 -8.76 2.81 -5.91
CA SER A 90 -7.34 2.85 -5.54
C SER A 90 -7.14 2.42 -4.10
N ASN A 91 -6.51 1.24 -3.94
CA ASN A 91 -6.16 0.71 -2.63
C ASN A 91 -4.83 -0.06 -2.69
N GLU A 92 -3.75 0.56 -2.20
CA GLU A 92 -2.42 -0.04 -2.16
C GLU A 92 -2.30 -1.21 -1.18
N ASN A 93 -3.24 -1.34 -0.25
CA ASN A 93 -3.20 -2.37 0.78
C ASN A 93 -3.74 -3.74 0.31
N LEU A 94 -4.30 -3.82 -0.90
CA LEU A 94 -4.85 -5.07 -1.43
C LEU A 94 -3.76 -6.09 -1.79
N LEU A 95 -2.59 -5.62 -2.20
CA LEU A 95 -1.43 -6.47 -2.48
C LEU A 95 -0.32 -6.20 -1.47
N GLY A 96 0.53 -7.20 -1.29
CA GLY A 96 1.50 -7.20 -0.20
C GLY A 96 0.83 -7.55 1.12
N LYS A 97 1.62 -7.86 2.10
CA LYS A 97 1.17 -8.17 3.46
C LYS A 97 1.80 -7.15 4.39
N ILE A 98 1.04 -6.08 4.69
CA ILE A 98 1.56 -4.99 5.53
C ILE A 98 1.61 -5.44 6.99
N TYR A 99 0.58 -6.17 7.40
CA TYR A 99 0.44 -6.64 8.77
C TYR A 99 0.44 -8.17 8.82
N PRO A 100 0.96 -8.79 9.88
CA PRO A 100 0.91 -10.24 10.06
C PRO A 100 -0.50 -10.81 10.04
N PHE A 101 -1.49 -10.04 10.47
CA PHE A 101 -2.91 -10.43 10.50
C PHE A 101 -3.68 -10.12 9.20
N ASP A 102 -3.05 -9.47 8.21
CA ASP A 102 -3.62 -9.40 6.86
C ASP A 102 -3.85 -10.81 6.33
N LEU A 103 -4.98 -11.03 5.69
CA LEU A 103 -5.24 -12.29 5.02
C LEU A 103 -4.15 -12.58 3.97
N PRO A 104 -3.85 -13.86 3.71
CA PRO A 104 -2.93 -14.22 2.63
C PRO A 104 -3.34 -13.60 1.29
N ASN A 105 -2.37 -13.18 0.48
CA ASN A 105 -2.63 -12.56 -0.82
C ASN A 105 -3.59 -13.38 -1.68
N ARG A 106 -3.46 -14.73 -1.67
CA ARG A 106 -4.37 -15.62 -2.39
C ARG A 106 -5.84 -15.35 -2.04
N ILE A 107 -6.17 -15.24 -0.75
CA ILE A 107 -7.55 -14.98 -0.30
C ILE A 107 -7.98 -13.56 -0.68
N LYS A 108 -7.11 -12.56 -0.49
CA LYS A 108 -7.42 -11.18 -0.87
C LYS A 108 -7.66 -11.06 -2.38
N ILE A 109 -6.80 -11.66 -3.19
CA ILE A 109 -6.92 -11.68 -4.65
C ILE A 109 -8.24 -12.33 -5.08
N GLN A 110 -8.56 -13.51 -4.55
CA GLN A 110 -9.85 -14.16 -4.81
C GLN A 110 -11.01 -13.22 -4.51
N ARG A 111 -10.98 -12.55 -3.36
CA ARG A 111 -12.07 -11.67 -2.90
C ARG A 111 -12.25 -10.43 -3.76
N PHE A 112 -11.18 -9.70 -4.05
CA PHE A 112 -11.34 -8.47 -4.83
C PHE A 112 -11.58 -8.76 -6.31
N THR A 113 -11.03 -9.85 -6.87
CA THR A 113 -11.27 -10.19 -8.27
C THR A 113 -12.69 -10.70 -8.52
N SER A 114 -13.31 -11.40 -7.55
CA SER A 114 -14.66 -11.95 -7.71
C SER A 114 -15.75 -10.88 -7.80
N VAL A 115 -15.52 -9.68 -7.29
CA VAL A 115 -16.51 -8.57 -7.37
C VAL A 115 -16.33 -7.69 -8.61
N LEU A 116 -15.19 -7.82 -9.31
CA LEU A 116 -14.90 -6.98 -10.48
C LEU A 116 -15.66 -7.47 -11.72
N PRO A 117 -16.26 -6.57 -12.51
CA PRO A 117 -16.81 -6.87 -13.85
C PRO A 117 -15.74 -7.41 -14.82
N ASN A 118 -16.17 -8.09 -15.89
CA ASN A 118 -15.28 -8.77 -16.82
C ASN A 118 -14.32 -7.84 -17.59
N ASN A 119 -14.71 -6.62 -17.88
CA ASN A 119 -13.90 -5.63 -18.61
C ASN A 119 -12.94 -4.83 -17.70
N SER A 120 -12.79 -5.24 -16.41
CA SER A 120 -11.95 -4.53 -15.47
C SER A 120 -10.45 -4.70 -15.76
N VAL A 121 -9.68 -3.69 -15.34
CA VAL A 121 -8.22 -3.68 -15.42
C VAL A 121 -7.63 -3.64 -14.02
N ILE A 122 -6.70 -4.51 -13.72
CA ILE A 122 -5.91 -4.48 -12.50
C ILE A 122 -4.60 -3.73 -12.80
N LEU A 123 -4.43 -2.57 -12.22
CA LEU A 123 -3.22 -1.76 -12.33
C LEU A 123 -2.34 -1.99 -11.11
N ILE A 124 -1.23 -2.71 -11.29
CA ILE A 124 -0.29 -3.02 -10.22
C ILE A 124 0.88 -2.04 -10.28
N ILE A 125 1.05 -1.24 -9.23
CA ILE A 125 2.20 -0.36 -9.11
C ILE A 125 3.26 -1.02 -8.24
N ILE A 126 4.47 -1.13 -8.80
CA ILE A 126 5.62 -1.74 -8.13
C ILE A 126 6.75 -0.76 -7.94
N ARG A 127 7.68 -1.15 -7.08
CA ARG A 127 8.95 -0.48 -6.81
C ARG A 127 10.01 -1.54 -6.56
N ASP A 128 11.28 -1.20 -6.76
CA ASP A 128 12.38 -2.04 -6.27
C ASP A 128 12.20 -2.37 -4.79
N LEU A 129 12.33 -3.63 -4.41
CA LEU A 129 11.99 -4.07 -3.06
C LEU A 129 12.97 -3.56 -2.01
N LYS A 130 14.25 -3.35 -2.35
CA LYS A 130 15.21 -2.76 -1.41
C LYS A 130 14.80 -1.33 -1.07
N GLU A 131 14.45 -0.55 -2.09
CA GLU A 131 13.95 0.82 -1.95
C GLU A 131 12.60 0.86 -1.19
N LEU A 132 11.73 -0.11 -1.42
CA LEU A 132 10.46 -0.26 -0.75
C LEU A 132 10.65 -0.49 0.75
N PHE A 133 11.45 -1.49 1.14
CA PHE A 133 11.69 -1.82 2.55
C PHE A 133 12.42 -0.69 3.27
N TYR A 134 13.40 -0.05 2.63
CA TYR A 134 14.06 1.11 3.19
C TYR A 134 13.10 2.29 3.41
N SER A 135 12.26 2.58 2.42
CA SER A 135 11.23 3.63 2.54
C SER A 135 10.20 3.31 3.61
N TRP A 136 9.87 2.02 3.77
CA TRP A 136 8.95 1.58 4.81
C TRP A 136 9.56 1.73 6.20
N TYR A 137 10.79 1.28 6.39
CA TYR A 137 11.50 1.47 7.64
C TYR A 137 11.56 2.96 8.05
N LYS A 138 11.94 3.86 7.15
CA LYS A 138 11.90 5.30 7.42
C LYS A 138 10.50 5.80 7.83
N ASN A 139 9.47 5.28 7.19
CA ASN A 139 8.10 5.63 7.55
C ASN A 139 7.74 5.15 8.97
N LEU A 140 8.15 3.94 9.35
CA LEU A 140 7.95 3.43 10.71
C LEU A 140 8.65 4.31 11.74
N VAL A 141 9.92 4.66 11.52
CA VAL A 141 10.65 5.58 12.38
C VAL A 141 9.92 6.93 12.50
N SER A 142 9.36 7.43 11.39
CA SER A 142 8.61 8.69 11.38
C SER A 142 7.33 8.67 12.23
N ILE A 143 6.78 7.50 12.50
CA ILE A 143 5.58 7.32 13.31
C ILE A 143 5.86 6.75 14.71
N GLY A 144 7.15 6.70 15.12
CA GLY A 144 7.54 6.37 16.47
C GLY A 144 8.22 5.00 16.67
N TYR A 145 8.56 4.28 15.58
CA TYR A 145 9.39 3.08 15.70
C TYR A 145 10.78 3.43 16.20
N SER A 146 11.24 2.81 17.28
CA SER A 146 12.44 3.18 18.01
C SER A 146 13.63 2.26 17.79
N GLU A 147 13.42 1.12 17.11
CA GLU A 147 14.47 0.17 16.90
C GLU A 147 15.33 0.49 15.67
N ASN A 148 16.59 0.06 15.67
CA ASN A 148 17.47 0.26 14.55
C ASN A 148 17.09 -0.62 13.35
N TYR A 149 17.69 -0.37 12.19
CA TYR A 149 17.36 -1.08 10.96
C TYR A 149 17.72 -2.58 11.00
N LEU A 150 18.72 -2.99 11.77
CA LEU A 150 19.06 -4.42 11.92
C LEU A 150 17.96 -5.17 12.66
N TYR A 151 17.38 -4.53 13.67
CA TYR A 151 16.24 -5.09 14.39
C TYR A 151 15.02 -5.23 13.47
N PHE A 152 14.69 -4.19 12.73
CA PHE A 152 13.62 -4.24 11.71
C PHE A 152 13.85 -5.35 10.68
N ILE A 153 15.08 -5.49 10.16
CA ILE A 153 15.42 -6.56 9.22
C ILE A 153 15.22 -7.94 9.85
N ASN A 154 15.58 -8.12 11.12
CA ASN A 154 15.35 -9.38 11.82
C ASN A 154 13.86 -9.66 12.04
N GLU A 155 13.05 -8.66 12.35
CA GLU A 155 11.60 -8.81 12.46
C GLU A 155 10.97 -9.28 11.13
N ILE A 156 11.32 -8.65 10.00
CA ILE A 156 10.80 -9.08 8.71
C ILE A 156 11.32 -10.46 8.28
N LYS A 157 12.53 -10.89 8.69
CA LYS A 157 13.02 -12.26 8.52
C LYS A 157 12.18 -13.26 9.30
N ILE A 158 11.85 -12.95 10.56
CA ILE A 158 10.96 -13.77 11.39
C ILE A 158 9.58 -13.89 10.73
N MET A 159 9.02 -12.78 10.27
CA MET A 159 7.74 -12.79 9.54
C MET A 159 7.81 -13.65 8.27
N ASP A 160 8.91 -13.59 7.51
CA ASP A 160 9.06 -14.44 6.31
C ASP A 160 9.16 -15.92 6.67
N LYS A 161 9.90 -16.28 7.72
CA LYS A 161 10.06 -17.66 8.19
C LYS A 161 8.71 -18.31 8.52
N TYR A 162 7.83 -17.58 9.22
CA TYR A 162 6.56 -18.16 9.70
C TYR A 162 5.36 -17.87 8.80
N MET A 163 5.41 -16.86 7.94
CA MET A 163 4.26 -16.41 7.17
C MET A 163 4.53 -16.23 5.67
N SER A 164 5.70 -16.66 5.20
CA SER A 164 6.14 -16.43 3.80
C SER A 164 5.95 -14.98 3.37
N TYR A 165 6.36 -14.06 4.24
CA TYR A 165 6.05 -12.65 4.14
C TYR A 165 6.54 -12.03 2.82
N PHE A 166 7.77 -12.35 2.39
CA PHE A 166 8.33 -11.81 1.14
C PHE A 166 7.62 -12.33 -0.10
N ASP A 167 6.97 -13.49 -0.03
CA ASP A 167 6.20 -14.04 -1.16
C ASP A 167 5.00 -13.15 -1.51
N SER A 168 4.52 -12.36 -0.55
CA SER A 168 3.45 -11.38 -0.80
C SER A 168 3.85 -10.24 -1.74
N PHE A 169 5.15 -10.06 -1.98
CA PHE A 169 5.71 -9.10 -2.92
C PHE A 169 6.21 -9.75 -4.23
N ASN A 170 5.98 -11.04 -4.40
CA ASN A 170 6.37 -11.76 -5.61
C ASN A 170 5.32 -11.58 -6.71
N LEU A 171 5.65 -10.76 -7.70
CA LEU A 171 4.75 -10.40 -8.80
C LEU A 171 4.31 -11.61 -9.62
N GLN A 172 5.20 -12.59 -9.84
CA GLN A 172 4.87 -13.82 -10.55
C GLN A 172 3.76 -14.61 -9.84
N LYS A 173 3.85 -14.74 -8.50
CA LYS A 173 2.82 -15.40 -7.70
C LYS A 173 1.50 -14.62 -7.74
N ILE A 174 1.57 -13.30 -7.62
CA ILE A 174 0.39 -12.42 -7.68
C ILE A 174 -0.33 -12.55 -9.01
N ILE A 175 0.39 -12.47 -10.14
CA ILE A 175 -0.19 -12.62 -11.48
C ILE A 175 -0.81 -14.00 -11.67
N HIS A 176 -0.10 -15.05 -11.24
CA HIS A 176 -0.59 -16.42 -11.30
C HIS A 176 -1.91 -16.58 -10.54
N GLU A 177 -2.00 -16.07 -9.31
CA GLU A 177 -3.23 -16.14 -8.52
C GLU A 177 -4.37 -15.34 -9.16
N ILE A 178 -4.12 -14.13 -9.69
CA ILE A 178 -5.15 -13.35 -10.39
C ILE A 178 -5.67 -14.16 -11.59
N LYS A 179 -4.78 -14.70 -12.40
CA LYS A 179 -5.14 -15.44 -13.61
C LYS A 179 -5.82 -16.77 -13.34
N ASN A 180 -5.52 -17.42 -12.21
CA ASN A 180 -6.22 -18.64 -11.78
C ASN A 180 -7.70 -18.38 -11.43
N TYR A 181 -7.98 -17.25 -10.79
CA TYR A 181 -9.37 -16.91 -10.41
C TYR A 181 -10.12 -16.19 -11.52
N ARG A 182 -9.45 -15.33 -12.28
CA ARG A 182 -10.05 -14.48 -13.31
C ARG A 182 -9.08 -14.32 -14.50
N PRO A 183 -9.01 -15.32 -15.39
CA PRO A 183 -8.13 -15.28 -16.57
C PRO A 183 -8.48 -14.15 -17.54
N ASP A 184 -9.72 -13.68 -17.52
CA ASP A 184 -10.28 -12.61 -18.35
C ASP A 184 -9.76 -11.21 -17.97
N LEU A 185 -9.43 -10.98 -16.70
CA LEU A 185 -9.00 -9.65 -16.25
C LEU A 185 -7.68 -9.23 -16.88
N LYS A 186 -7.64 -8.02 -17.39
CA LYS A 186 -6.41 -7.40 -17.87
C LYS A 186 -5.53 -6.96 -16.70
N ILE A 187 -4.25 -7.27 -16.76
CA ILE A 187 -3.26 -6.84 -15.76
C ILE A 187 -2.28 -5.89 -16.42
N GLU A 188 -2.10 -4.73 -15.83
CA GLU A 188 -1.15 -3.69 -16.23
C GLU A 188 -0.18 -3.45 -15.08
N ILE A 189 1.13 -3.48 -15.36
CA ILE A 189 2.16 -3.30 -14.34
C ILE A 189 2.93 -2.03 -14.61
N CYS A 190 3.02 -1.17 -13.58
CA CYS A 190 3.78 0.07 -13.62
C CYS A 190 4.91 0.02 -12.60
N SER A 191 6.10 0.49 -12.97
CA SER A 191 7.18 0.73 -12.02
C SER A 191 7.45 2.22 -11.85
N ILE A 192 7.48 2.68 -10.61
CA ILE A 192 7.84 4.07 -10.32
C ILE A 192 9.31 4.37 -10.60
N ASP A 193 10.14 3.34 -10.68
CA ASP A 193 11.57 3.46 -10.96
C ASP A 193 11.81 3.83 -12.43
N ASN A 194 10.82 3.64 -13.31
CA ASN A 194 10.83 4.04 -14.70
C ASN A 194 9.68 5.02 -15.00
N LYS A 195 9.88 6.29 -14.68
CA LYS A 195 8.86 7.34 -14.81
C LYS A 195 8.27 7.49 -16.21
N LYS A 196 9.10 7.31 -17.26
CA LYS A 196 8.63 7.46 -18.66
C LYS A 196 7.59 6.38 -18.98
N ASN A 197 7.91 5.12 -18.71
CA ASN A 197 7.00 4.01 -18.94
C ASN A 197 5.80 4.03 -18.00
N PHE A 198 6.00 4.46 -16.75
CA PHE A 198 4.94 4.66 -15.78
C PHE A 198 3.84 5.56 -16.36
N ASN A 199 4.21 6.77 -16.81
CA ASN A 199 3.26 7.70 -17.39
C ASN A 199 2.66 7.21 -18.73
N LYS A 200 3.40 6.43 -19.55
CA LYS A 200 2.88 5.81 -20.77
C LYS A 200 1.74 4.85 -20.45
N ILE A 201 1.90 4.01 -19.41
CA ILE A 201 0.87 3.05 -18.98
C ILE A 201 -0.33 3.78 -18.39
N LEU A 202 -0.12 4.82 -17.57
CA LEU A 202 -1.21 5.64 -17.05
C LEU A 202 -2.03 6.25 -18.20
N LYS A 203 -1.38 6.87 -19.19
CA LYS A 203 -2.07 7.43 -20.38
C LYS A 203 -2.87 6.38 -21.16
N ARG A 204 -2.29 5.18 -21.39
CA ARG A 204 -2.98 4.07 -22.06
C ARG A 204 -4.26 3.66 -21.34
N ASN A 205 -4.27 3.81 -20.01
CA ASN A 205 -5.43 3.54 -19.18
C ASN A 205 -6.29 4.78 -18.90
N ARG A 206 -6.12 5.88 -19.64
CA ARG A 206 -6.85 7.15 -19.47
C ARG A 206 -6.70 7.76 -18.06
N LEU A 207 -5.59 7.44 -17.38
CA LEU A 207 -5.28 7.96 -16.07
C LEU A 207 -4.40 9.22 -16.16
N PRO A 208 -4.46 10.11 -15.17
CA PRO A 208 -3.62 11.30 -15.13
C PRO A 208 -2.15 10.92 -14.97
N CYS A 209 -1.28 11.66 -15.65
CA CYS A 209 0.16 11.50 -15.49
C CYS A 209 0.63 12.09 -14.16
N ILE A 210 1.55 11.41 -13.50
CA ILE A 210 2.22 11.94 -12.31
C ILE A 210 3.30 12.94 -12.75
N LYS A 211 3.11 14.22 -12.43
CA LYS A 211 4.06 15.29 -12.73
C LYS A 211 5.30 15.21 -11.84
N SER A 212 5.11 14.95 -10.57
CA SER A 212 6.19 14.76 -9.59
C SER A 212 5.80 13.70 -8.57
N ILE A 213 6.75 12.87 -8.18
CA ILE A 213 6.56 11.97 -7.05
C ILE A 213 6.63 12.85 -5.79
N LYS A 214 5.49 13.07 -5.16
CA LYS A 214 5.41 13.85 -3.93
C LYS A 214 5.87 13.00 -2.74
N ASN A 215 7.15 12.69 -2.73
CA ASN A 215 7.79 12.12 -1.54
C ASN A 215 8.01 13.24 -0.51
N LYS A 216 6.97 13.62 0.19
CA LYS A 216 7.11 14.31 1.48
C LYS A 216 7.36 13.28 2.59
N GLY A 217 8.15 12.25 2.30
CA GLY A 217 8.74 11.42 3.33
C GLY A 217 9.64 12.31 4.16
N LEU A 218 9.52 12.19 5.47
CA LEU A 218 10.38 12.85 6.43
C LEU A 218 11.85 12.60 6.04
N GLN A 219 12.57 13.65 5.68
CA GLN A 219 14.01 13.59 5.55
C GLN A 219 14.56 13.73 6.97
N PHE A 220 14.93 12.64 7.60
CA PHE A 220 15.67 12.68 8.84
C PHE A 220 17.12 13.02 8.54
N SER A 221 17.61 13.98 9.25
CA SER A 221 18.98 14.45 9.12
C SER A 221 19.97 13.58 9.86
N ASN A 222 19.58 13.02 10.98
CA ASN A 222 20.38 12.09 11.74
C ASN A 222 19.50 10.98 12.29
N TYR A 223 19.62 9.82 11.68
CA TYR A 223 18.81 8.66 11.95
C TYR A 223 19.03 8.12 13.37
N GLN A 224 20.27 8.10 13.84
CA GLN A 224 20.59 7.62 15.19
C GLN A 224 20.02 8.54 16.26
N ASP A 225 20.10 9.85 16.07
CA ASP A 225 19.55 10.80 17.01
C ASP A 225 18.02 10.73 17.08
N SER A 226 17.37 10.45 15.94
CA SER A 226 15.92 10.22 15.90
C SER A 226 15.49 8.97 16.66
N LEU A 227 16.29 7.89 16.60
CA LEU A 227 16.05 6.68 17.37
C LEU A 227 16.26 6.90 18.87
N GLU A 228 17.31 7.60 19.27
CA GLU A 228 17.58 7.92 20.67
C GLU A 228 16.51 8.84 21.25
N LEU A 229 16.04 9.81 20.48
CA LEU A 229 14.92 10.67 20.88
C LEU A 229 13.61 9.90 21.03
N ASN A 230 13.33 8.96 20.13
CA ASN A 230 12.17 8.10 20.25
C ASN A 230 12.25 7.21 21.50
N LYS A 231 13.44 6.66 21.82
CA LYS A 231 13.67 5.86 23.03
C LYS A 231 13.47 6.67 24.32
N ASN A 232 13.93 7.92 24.32
CA ASN A 232 13.90 8.76 25.51
C ASN A 232 12.54 9.43 25.78
N LYS A 233 11.76 9.73 24.73
CA LYS A 233 10.49 10.46 24.85
C LYS A 233 9.26 9.58 24.82
N ILE A 234 9.33 8.45 24.16
CA ILE A 234 8.23 7.51 24.04
C ILE A 234 8.85 6.13 24.28
N ARG A 235 8.30 5.31 25.17
CA ARG A 235 8.61 3.88 25.16
C ARG A 235 8.36 3.39 23.74
N GLY A 236 9.44 3.09 23.02
CA GLY A 236 9.39 2.79 21.61
C GLY A 236 8.43 1.66 21.32
N LEU A 237 7.54 1.89 20.40
CA LEU A 237 6.70 0.84 19.86
C LEU A 237 7.58 -0.01 18.95
N ARG A 238 7.81 -1.23 19.34
CA ARG A 238 8.36 -2.24 18.44
C ARG A 238 7.38 -2.45 17.30
N PHE A 239 7.86 -2.88 16.14
CA PHE A 239 7.00 -3.15 14.99
C PHE A 239 5.86 -4.14 15.33
N LEU A 240 6.18 -5.19 16.08
CA LEU A 240 5.21 -6.18 16.56
C LEU A 240 4.21 -5.57 17.57
N ASP A 241 4.66 -4.72 18.49
CA ASP A 241 3.78 -4.02 19.43
C ASP A 241 2.83 -3.05 18.69
N TRP A 242 3.34 -2.39 17.65
CA TRP A 242 2.50 -1.55 16.80
C TRP A 242 1.46 -2.36 16.03
N ILE A 243 1.82 -3.55 15.57
CA ILE A 243 0.91 -4.51 14.94
C ILE A 243 -0.15 -4.96 15.94
N ASP A 244 0.23 -5.32 17.16
CA ASP A 244 -0.71 -5.78 18.19
C ASP A 244 -1.66 -4.67 18.62
N ILE A 245 -1.17 -3.46 18.78
CA ILE A 245 -2.01 -2.28 19.05
C ILE A 245 -2.98 -2.04 17.89
N HIS A 246 -2.53 -2.11 16.65
CA HIS A 246 -3.40 -1.94 15.50
C HIS A 246 -4.44 -3.05 15.41
N ARG A 247 -4.07 -4.30 15.73
CA ARG A 247 -4.98 -5.45 15.81
C ARG A 247 -6.04 -5.27 16.90
N ILE A 248 -5.64 -4.81 18.09
CA ILE A 248 -6.55 -4.47 19.18
C ILE A 248 -7.56 -3.41 18.73
N PHE A 249 -7.09 -2.34 18.06
CA PHE A 249 -7.95 -1.27 17.56
C PHE A 249 -8.90 -1.71 16.43
N THR A 250 -8.51 -2.66 15.59
CA THR A 250 -9.38 -3.18 14.52
C THR A 250 -10.40 -4.20 15.03
N ASN A 251 -10.02 -5.04 16.00
CA ASN A 251 -10.89 -6.10 16.51
C ASN A 251 -11.90 -5.60 17.56
N LEU A 252 -11.60 -4.55 18.31
CA LEU A 252 -12.44 -4.08 19.41
C LEU A 252 -13.51 -3.08 19.02
N LYS A 253 -13.79 -2.82 17.74
CA LYS A 253 -14.73 -1.75 17.30
C LYS A 253 -14.53 -0.44 18.08
N ILE A 254 -13.28 -0.14 18.45
CA ILE A 254 -12.96 1.04 19.26
C ILE A 254 -13.33 2.28 18.46
N ASN A 255 -14.02 3.19 19.13
CA ASN A 255 -14.51 4.45 18.62
C ASN A 255 -13.46 5.14 17.73
N GLU A 256 -13.83 5.53 16.51
CA GLU A 256 -12.95 6.18 15.54
C GLU A 256 -12.22 7.41 16.10
N ASN A 257 -12.81 8.09 17.09
CA ASN A 257 -12.18 9.21 17.79
C ASN A 257 -10.90 8.81 18.54
N ILE A 258 -10.85 7.60 19.12
CA ILE A 258 -9.66 7.11 19.83
C ILE A 258 -8.56 6.75 18.82
N LYS A 259 -8.94 6.11 17.70
CA LYS A 259 -8.01 5.84 16.58
C LYS A 259 -7.42 7.13 16.03
N TYR A 260 -8.26 8.16 15.88
CA TYR A 260 -7.86 9.47 15.37
C TYR A 260 -6.91 10.18 16.35
N GLN A 261 -7.24 10.23 17.65
CA GLN A 261 -6.40 10.87 18.66
C GLN A 261 -5.03 10.18 18.78
N HIS A 262 -4.99 8.86 18.74
CA HIS A 262 -3.74 8.10 18.77
C HIS A 262 -2.87 8.36 17.53
N SER A 263 -3.45 8.39 16.33
CA SER A 263 -2.73 8.74 15.11
C SER A 263 -2.28 10.20 15.10
N ARG A 264 -3.05 11.11 15.68
CA ARG A 264 -2.71 12.53 15.84
C ARG A 264 -1.55 12.74 16.80
N LEU A 265 -1.53 12.07 17.95
CA LEU A 265 -0.44 12.08 18.90
C LEU A 265 0.87 11.59 18.27
N ARG A 266 0.84 10.48 17.52
CA ARG A 266 2.01 9.98 16.79
C ARG A 266 2.53 10.97 15.76
N ARG A 267 1.65 11.58 14.97
CA ARG A 267 2.03 12.61 13.99
C ARG A 267 2.60 13.85 14.66
N HIS A 268 2.08 14.22 15.81
CA HIS A 268 2.61 15.35 16.58
C HIS A 268 4.02 15.06 17.08
N HIS A 269 4.27 13.90 17.66
CA HIS A 269 5.59 13.47 18.11
C HIS A 269 6.59 13.36 16.94
N ALA A 270 6.19 12.78 15.82
CA ALA A 270 7.02 12.74 14.62
C ALA A 270 7.39 14.14 14.12
N LYS A 271 6.46 15.10 14.17
CA LYS A 271 6.73 16.50 13.82
C LYS A 271 7.66 17.19 14.81
N GLU A 272 7.58 16.88 16.09
CA GLU A 272 8.49 17.42 17.10
C GLU A 272 9.90 16.86 16.95
N ILE A 273 10.04 15.55 16.68
CA ILE A 273 11.32 14.94 16.34
C ILE A 273 11.93 15.63 15.11
N GLN A 274 11.11 15.93 14.08
CA GLN A 274 11.57 16.66 12.89
C GLN A 274 12.07 18.07 13.16
N LYS A 275 11.41 18.80 14.05
CA LYS A 275 11.79 20.20 14.38
C LYS A 275 13.12 20.28 15.11
N GLN A 276 13.55 19.21 15.77
CA GLN A 276 14.73 19.18 16.62
C GLN A 276 16.01 18.69 15.91
N HIS A 277 15.91 18.18 14.70
CA HIS A 277 17.04 17.58 13.96
C HIS A 277 17.33 18.29 12.64
N LEU A 278 18.60 18.70 12.50
CA LEU A 278 19.19 19.26 11.28
C LEU A 278 19.50 18.15 10.26
N ILE A 279 19.37 18.47 8.98
CA ILE A 279 19.36 17.55 7.84
C ILE A 279 20.77 17.04 7.50
N HIS A 280 21.08 15.76 7.78
CA HIS A 280 22.26 15.06 7.26
C HIS A 280 21.88 13.87 6.36
N SER A 281 22.74 13.49 5.44
CA SER A 281 22.43 12.49 4.40
C SER A 281 22.44 11.05 4.92
N PHE A 282 21.39 10.29 4.61
CA PHE A 282 21.25 8.86 4.89
C PHE A 282 22.07 7.94 3.97
N SER A 283 23.06 8.43 3.23
CA SER A 283 23.69 7.64 2.17
C SER A 283 24.43 6.39 2.69
N GLU A 284 25.19 6.51 3.77
CA GLU A 284 25.92 5.38 4.36
C GLU A 284 24.97 4.37 5.01
N ASP A 285 23.95 4.85 5.73
CA ASP A 285 22.96 3.99 6.37
C ASP A 285 22.14 3.21 5.33
N LYS A 286 21.87 3.81 4.17
CA LYS A 286 21.13 3.16 3.09
C LYS A 286 21.89 1.98 2.50
N LEU A 287 23.19 2.12 2.27
CA LEU A 287 24.03 1.04 1.76
C LEU A 287 24.13 -0.11 2.76
N ASN A 288 24.36 0.21 4.02
CA ASN A 288 24.39 -0.77 5.11
C ASN A 288 23.04 -1.47 5.28
N PHE A 289 21.93 -0.74 5.16
CA PHE A 289 20.61 -1.33 5.16
C PHE A 289 20.45 -2.36 4.03
N PHE A 290 20.85 -2.00 2.80
CA PHE A 290 20.73 -2.88 1.64
C PHE A 290 21.59 -4.14 1.74
N ASN A 291 22.80 -4.01 2.28
CA ASN A 291 23.73 -5.14 2.47
C ASN A 291 23.24 -6.16 3.51
N ASN A 292 22.39 -5.74 4.45
CA ASN A 292 21.83 -6.60 5.49
C ASN A 292 20.46 -7.20 5.11
N LEU A 293 19.86 -6.79 3.99
CA LEU A 293 18.60 -7.36 3.53
C LEU A 293 18.76 -8.85 3.17
N PRO A 294 17.72 -9.68 3.41
CA PRO A 294 17.72 -11.08 3.00
C PRO A 294 17.90 -11.25 1.49
N LYS A 295 18.74 -12.18 1.06
CA LYS A 295 18.96 -12.53 -0.37
C LYS A 295 17.66 -12.87 -1.11
N LYS A 296 16.65 -13.38 -0.40
CA LYS A 296 15.32 -13.67 -0.96
C LYS A 296 14.65 -12.40 -1.51
N ILE A 297 14.85 -11.23 -0.88
CA ILE A 297 14.33 -9.95 -1.37
C ILE A 297 14.98 -9.58 -2.70
N GLU A 298 16.30 -9.76 -2.83
CA GLU A 298 17.00 -9.50 -4.09
C GLU A 298 16.48 -10.40 -5.21
N LYS A 299 16.33 -11.70 -4.94
CA LYS A 299 15.79 -12.67 -5.92
C LYS A 299 14.40 -12.27 -6.38
N ILE A 300 13.51 -11.88 -5.47
CA ILE A 300 12.15 -11.46 -5.81
C ILE A 300 12.18 -10.14 -6.59
N SER A 301 13.03 -9.19 -6.21
CA SER A 301 13.18 -7.92 -6.94
C SER A 301 13.63 -8.14 -8.38
N MET A 302 14.58 -9.06 -8.61
CA MET A 302 15.02 -9.44 -9.96
C MET A 302 13.88 -10.08 -10.78
N ILE A 303 13.10 -11.00 -10.19
CA ILE A 303 11.94 -11.62 -10.84
C ILE A 303 10.93 -10.54 -11.23
N ASN A 304 10.59 -9.65 -10.33
CA ASN A 304 9.64 -8.58 -10.57
C ASN A 304 10.09 -7.66 -11.71
N LYS A 305 11.40 -7.35 -11.76
CA LYS A 305 11.98 -6.56 -12.84
C LYS A 305 11.86 -7.26 -14.19
N VAL A 306 12.21 -8.53 -14.27
CA VAL A 306 12.09 -9.33 -15.51
C VAL A 306 10.65 -9.39 -16.01
N ILE A 307 9.67 -9.55 -15.11
CA ILE A 307 8.25 -9.56 -15.47
C ILE A 307 7.83 -8.21 -16.01
N TYR A 308 8.21 -7.13 -15.34
CA TYR A 308 7.93 -5.77 -15.78
C TYR A 308 8.54 -5.48 -17.16
N ASP A 309 9.82 -5.80 -17.35
CA ASP A 309 10.53 -5.54 -18.62
C ASP A 309 9.91 -6.28 -19.80
N LYS A 310 9.29 -7.45 -19.58
CA LYS A 310 8.56 -8.19 -20.64
C LYS A 310 7.21 -7.59 -21.02
N GLN A 311 6.63 -6.71 -20.20
CA GLN A 311 5.34 -6.06 -20.47
C GLN A 311 5.49 -4.67 -21.11
N VAL A 312 6.67 -4.10 -21.08
CA VAL A 312 7.00 -2.77 -21.60
C VAL A 312 7.46 -2.85 -23.05
#